data_75d0b5e15fd122dca6363e52367a2152
#
_entry.id   75d0b5e15fd122dca6363e52367a2152
#
_cell.length_a   1.000
_cell.length_b   1.000
_cell.length_c   1.000
_cell.angle_alpha   90.00
_cell.angle_beta   90.00
_cell.angle_gamma   90.00
#
_symmetry.space_group_name_H-M   'P 1'
#
loop_
_entity.id
_entity.type
_entity.pdbx_description
1 polymer ?
#
loop_
_entity_poly.entity_id
_entity_poly.type
_entity_poly.pdbx_seq_one_letter_code
_entity_poly.pdbx_strand_id
1 'polypeptide(L)'
;MDITEYIKLVFTDYTLRTITLGTAILGAVTGMLGSFAVLRKQSLLGDAISHAALPGIAIAFLITGAKDSNILLLGALVSGLIGTFWIKGIISKTHLKSDTALGLILSLFFGFGMLLLTFIQKQPNANQAGLDKYLFGQAATLVESDVWLMAIVTAACLFVLLLFWKEFKILLFDADYTKTLGFNTKFIDILITTFIVLAIVLGLQTVGVVLMSAMLLAPAAAARQWTNSLSVMVFLAAIFGAFSGVFGTAISASQNNLSTGPVIVIVAGVFVLVSFIFSPNRGLLFKQIRFIKNRRDLQLQKTLSFMFHIAETHENISHPHAIKILNNFQGFTKGSLQKLVEKNYVKLEGTMWSLTEEGFKTASNLYNQQTSNNE
;
A
#
# COMPACT_ATOMS: atom_id res chain seq x y z
N MET A 1 -10.14 28.66 -1.41
CA MET A 1 -9.97 28.60 -2.89
C MET A 1 -10.84 27.49 -3.44
N ASP A 2 -11.74 27.80 -4.38
CA ASP A 2 -12.61 26.79 -4.99
C ASP A 2 -11.83 25.91 -5.99
N ILE A 3 -12.31 24.68 -6.20
CA ILE A 3 -11.65 23.71 -7.12
C ILE A 3 -11.53 24.29 -8.54
N THR A 4 -12.54 25.02 -9.00
CA THR A 4 -12.53 25.70 -10.31
C THR A 4 -11.51 26.82 -10.40
N GLU A 5 -11.29 27.56 -9.33
CA GLU A 5 -10.27 28.61 -9.21
C GLU A 5 -8.87 27.99 -9.18
N TYR A 6 -8.68 26.89 -8.42
CA TYR A 6 -7.42 26.15 -8.42
C TYR A 6 -7.03 25.65 -9.81
N ILE A 7 -7.99 25.02 -10.52
CA ILE A 7 -7.73 24.53 -11.89
C ILE A 7 -7.33 25.68 -12.80
N LYS A 8 -7.99 26.83 -12.75
CA LYS A 8 -7.61 28.02 -13.52
C LYS A 8 -6.18 28.48 -13.17
N LEU A 9 -5.84 28.55 -11.89
CA LEU A 9 -4.53 28.98 -11.41
C LEU A 9 -3.41 28.00 -11.82
N VAL A 10 -3.65 26.69 -11.81
CA VAL A 10 -2.69 25.70 -12.31
C VAL A 10 -2.34 25.92 -13.77
N PHE A 11 -3.25 26.44 -14.59
CA PHE A 11 -2.97 26.73 -16.00
C PHE A 11 -2.35 28.13 -16.22
N THR A 12 -2.57 29.07 -15.32
CA THR A 12 -2.13 30.47 -15.47
C THR A 12 -0.90 30.82 -14.65
N ASP A 13 -0.73 30.26 -13.47
CA ASP A 13 0.39 30.50 -12.57
C ASP A 13 1.51 29.48 -12.80
N TYR A 14 2.70 29.99 -13.15
CA TYR A 14 3.88 29.16 -13.42
C TYR A 14 4.29 28.33 -12.20
N THR A 15 4.32 28.94 -11.02
CA THR A 15 4.80 28.28 -9.79
C THR A 15 3.84 27.15 -9.39
N LEU A 16 2.55 27.44 -9.36
CA LEU A 16 1.53 26.45 -8.98
C LEU A 16 1.48 25.28 -9.97
N ARG A 17 1.60 25.57 -11.27
CA ARG A 17 1.70 24.54 -12.32
C ARG A 17 2.90 23.63 -12.10
N THR A 18 4.08 24.22 -11.89
CA THR A 18 5.34 23.49 -11.73
C THR A 18 5.29 22.58 -10.50
N ILE A 19 4.83 23.10 -9.36
CA ILE A 19 4.72 22.32 -8.12
C ILE A 19 3.69 21.19 -8.28
N THR A 20 2.53 21.48 -8.86
CA THR A 20 1.47 20.48 -9.03
C THR A 20 1.89 19.35 -9.96
N LEU A 21 2.52 19.68 -11.09
CA LEU A 21 3.03 18.67 -12.03
C LEU A 21 4.17 17.85 -11.40
N GLY A 22 5.13 18.51 -10.76
CA GLY A 22 6.25 17.83 -10.11
C GLY A 22 5.79 16.87 -9.02
N THR A 23 4.90 17.31 -8.13
CA THR A 23 4.38 16.46 -7.05
C THR A 23 3.47 15.34 -7.56
N ALA A 24 2.70 15.57 -8.63
CA ALA A 24 1.89 14.53 -9.26
C ALA A 24 2.76 13.43 -9.91
N ILE A 25 3.78 13.81 -10.68
CA ILE A 25 4.73 12.89 -11.33
C ILE A 25 5.49 12.10 -10.26
N LEU A 26 6.02 12.79 -9.25
CA LEU A 26 6.70 12.15 -8.13
C LEU A 26 5.79 11.18 -7.40
N GLY A 27 4.56 11.59 -7.07
CA GLY A 27 3.59 10.75 -6.42
C GLY A 27 3.24 9.51 -7.23
N ALA A 28 3.11 9.66 -8.55
CA ALA A 28 2.86 8.52 -9.44
C ALA A 28 4.01 7.50 -9.40
N VAL A 29 5.26 7.95 -9.59
CA VAL A 29 6.41 7.03 -9.63
C VAL A 29 6.69 6.40 -8.28
N THR A 30 6.57 7.16 -7.18
CA THR A 30 6.78 6.63 -5.82
C THR A 30 5.69 5.64 -5.45
N GLY A 31 4.42 5.91 -5.75
CA GLY A 31 3.33 4.97 -5.53
C GLY A 31 3.50 3.68 -6.35
N MET A 32 3.85 3.80 -7.62
CA MET A 32 4.13 2.67 -8.51
C MET A 32 5.26 1.77 -7.96
N LEU A 33 6.43 2.35 -7.67
CA LEU A 33 7.59 1.62 -7.16
C LEU A 33 7.41 1.16 -5.70
N GLY A 34 6.67 1.93 -4.90
CA GLY A 34 6.27 1.55 -3.55
C GLY A 34 5.45 0.26 -3.50
N SER A 35 4.70 -0.05 -4.57
CA SER A 35 3.97 -1.33 -4.66
C SER A 35 4.91 -2.53 -4.58
N PHE A 36 6.10 -2.43 -5.16
CA PHE A 36 7.13 -3.47 -5.08
C PHE A 36 7.75 -3.55 -3.69
N ALA A 37 8.01 -2.40 -3.03
CA ALA A 37 8.53 -2.36 -1.67
C ALA A 37 7.54 -2.98 -0.65
N VAL A 38 6.25 -2.65 -0.76
CA VAL A 38 5.17 -3.19 0.08
C VAL A 38 5.04 -4.71 -0.09
N LEU A 39 5.08 -5.22 -1.33
CA LEU A 39 4.97 -6.66 -1.58
C LEU A 39 6.19 -7.44 -1.10
N ARG A 40 7.38 -6.82 -1.10
CA ARG A 40 8.60 -7.38 -0.52
C ARG A 40 8.66 -7.31 1.01
N LYS A 41 7.64 -6.74 1.65
CA LYS A 41 7.60 -6.52 3.10
C LYS A 41 8.77 -5.67 3.62
N GLN A 42 9.27 -4.74 2.82
CA GLN A 42 10.37 -3.83 3.14
C GLN A 42 9.84 -2.44 3.48
N SER A 43 9.07 -2.35 4.56
CA SER A 43 8.42 -1.10 4.98
C SER A 43 9.41 0.00 5.39
N LEU A 44 10.58 -0.35 5.92
CA LEU A 44 11.62 0.60 6.31
C LEU A 44 12.56 0.98 5.16
N LEU A 45 12.39 0.41 3.96
CA LEU A 45 13.31 0.66 2.84
C LEU A 45 13.38 2.12 2.45
N GLY A 46 12.21 2.78 2.36
CA GLY A 46 12.12 4.21 2.02
C GLY A 46 12.88 5.07 3.01
N ASP A 47 12.71 4.78 4.29
CA ASP A 47 13.34 5.53 5.38
C ASP A 47 14.86 5.29 5.41
N ALA A 48 15.29 4.04 5.35
CA ALA A 48 16.70 3.69 5.33
C ALA A 48 17.46 4.34 4.16
N ILE A 49 16.89 4.32 2.95
CA ILE A 49 17.51 4.92 1.76
C ILE A 49 17.49 6.45 1.84
N SER A 50 16.40 7.06 2.29
CA SER A 50 16.31 8.51 2.46
C SER A 50 17.39 9.03 3.41
N HIS A 51 17.59 8.34 4.53
CA HIS A 51 18.66 8.71 5.48
C HIS A 51 20.05 8.33 4.94
N ALA A 52 20.18 7.26 4.16
CA ALA A 52 21.44 6.88 3.52
C ALA A 52 21.88 7.91 2.45
N ALA A 53 20.99 8.68 1.91
CA ALA A 53 21.29 9.74 0.95
C ALA A 53 21.97 10.98 1.58
N LEU A 54 21.73 11.26 2.87
CA LEU A 54 22.23 12.45 3.57
C LEU A 54 23.76 12.63 3.53
N PRO A 55 24.58 11.60 3.83
CA PRO A 55 26.03 11.74 3.72
C PRO A 55 26.46 12.11 2.30
N GLY A 56 25.79 11.58 1.28
CA GLY A 56 26.09 11.88 -0.11
C GLY A 56 25.83 13.34 -0.47
N ILE A 57 24.71 13.90 -0.01
CA ILE A 57 24.40 15.32 -0.17
C ILE A 57 25.48 16.18 0.51
N ALA A 58 25.82 15.84 1.75
CA ALA A 58 26.81 16.58 2.52
C ALA A 58 28.21 16.52 1.88
N ILE A 59 28.65 15.36 1.42
CA ILE A 59 29.96 15.18 0.74
C ILE A 59 29.96 15.92 -0.60
N ALA A 60 28.91 15.83 -1.39
CA ALA A 60 28.79 16.56 -2.65
C ALA A 60 28.90 18.07 -2.45
N PHE A 61 28.26 18.60 -1.42
CA PHE A 61 28.39 20.02 -1.04
C PHE A 61 29.79 20.37 -0.58
N LEU A 62 30.47 19.55 0.24
CA LEU A 62 31.83 19.78 0.70
C LEU A 62 32.83 19.82 -0.46
N ILE A 63 32.63 19.03 -1.51
CA ILE A 63 33.53 18.99 -2.67
C ILE A 63 33.32 20.22 -3.57
N THR A 64 32.05 20.62 -3.78
CA THR A 64 31.73 21.68 -4.75
C THR A 64 31.64 23.09 -4.15
N GLY A 65 31.34 23.19 -2.86
CA GLY A 65 31.06 24.45 -2.19
C GLY A 65 29.80 25.17 -2.68
N ALA A 66 29.03 24.54 -3.56
CA ALA A 66 27.85 25.08 -4.23
C ALA A 66 26.61 24.23 -4.04
N LYS A 67 25.44 24.86 -4.12
CA LYS A 67 24.12 24.15 -4.06
C LYS A 67 23.59 23.85 -5.45
N ASP A 68 24.40 23.19 -6.27
CA ASP A 68 23.88 22.66 -7.52
C ASP A 68 22.99 21.43 -7.24
N SER A 69 21.71 21.59 -7.53
CA SER A 69 20.70 20.52 -7.26
C SER A 69 21.09 19.19 -7.91
N ASN A 70 21.60 19.20 -9.13
CA ASN A 70 21.98 17.99 -9.85
C ASN A 70 23.15 17.27 -9.19
N ILE A 71 24.16 18.02 -8.74
CA ILE A 71 25.34 17.44 -8.07
C ILE A 71 24.95 16.88 -6.70
N LEU A 72 24.12 17.59 -5.95
CA LEU A 72 23.63 17.11 -4.66
C LEU A 72 22.77 15.85 -4.81
N LEU A 73 21.89 15.78 -5.83
CA LEU A 73 21.11 14.58 -6.13
C LEU A 73 21.97 13.41 -6.58
N LEU A 74 23.04 13.65 -7.36
CA LEU A 74 24.02 12.62 -7.70
C LEU A 74 24.74 12.09 -6.47
N GLY A 75 25.16 12.95 -5.56
CA GLY A 75 25.72 12.55 -4.26
C GLY A 75 24.75 11.69 -3.45
N ALA A 76 23.49 12.13 -3.35
CA ALA A 76 22.42 11.40 -2.71
C ALA A 76 22.21 10.01 -3.32
N LEU A 77 22.20 9.92 -4.66
CA LEU A 77 22.05 8.67 -5.40
C LEU A 77 23.18 7.70 -5.11
N VAL A 78 24.43 8.15 -5.21
CA VAL A 78 25.61 7.31 -4.96
C VAL A 78 25.58 6.77 -3.53
N SER A 79 25.36 7.64 -2.55
CA SER A 79 25.30 7.24 -1.13
C SER A 79 24.11 6.30 -0.85
N GLY A 80 22.94 6.59 -1.40
CA GLY A 80 21.75 5.73 -1.29
C GLY A 80 21.97 4.33 -1.89
N LEU A 81 22.66 4.24 -3.04
CA LEU A 81 23.06 2.98 -3.63
C LEU A 81 24.06 2.22 -2.77
N ILE A 82 25.09 2.90 -2.24
CA ILE A 82 26.06 2.27 -1.31
C ILE A 82 25.33 1.73 -0.10
N GLY A 83 24.43 2.50 0.55
CA GLY A 83 23.62 2.02 1.66
C GLY A 83 22.79 0.80 1.30
N THR A 84 22.18 0.81 0.13
CA THR A 84 21.39 -0.32 -0.38
C THR A 84 22.24 -1.58 -0.60
N PHE A 85 23.42 -1.45 -1.19
CA PHE A 85 24.34 -2.58 -1.37
C PHE A 85 24.82 -3.15 -0.01
N TRP A 86 25.04 -2.30 0.97
CA TRP A 86 25.40 -2.73 2.32
C TRP A 86 24.25 -3.46 2.99
N ILE A 87 23.01 -2.97 2.90
CA ILE A 87 21.81 -3.66 3.40
C ILE A 87 21.74 -5.07 2.81
N LYS A 88 21.85 -5.20 1.47
CA LYS A 88 21.81 -6.50 0.79
C LYS A 88 23.00 -7.41 1.20
N GLY A 89 24.16 -6.83 1.36
CA GLY A 89 25.36 -7.54 1.84
C GLY A 89 25.17 -8.11 3.24
N ILE A 90 24.61 -7.33 4.16
CA ILE A 90 24.30 -7.76 5.53
C ILE A 90 23.28 -8.91 5.51
N ILE A 91 22.14 -8.73 4.82
CA ILE A 91 21.09 -9.76 4.74
C ILE A 91 21.61 -11.06 4.13
N SER A 92 22.47 -10.99 3.11
CA SER A 92 22.98 -12.18 2.41
C SER A 92 24.08 -12.93 3.15
N LYS A 93 24.85 -12.25 4.00
CA LYS A 93 26.03 -12.80 4.69
C LYS A 93 25.81 -13.05 6.18
N THR A 94 24.70 -12.61 6.75
CA THR A 94 24.38 -12.76 8.17
C THR A 94 22.98 -13.33 8.37
N HIS A 95 22.67 -13.79 9.58
CA HIS A 95 21.34 -14.26 9.96
C HIS A 95 20.41 -13.12 10.42
N LEU A 96 20.78 -11.86 10.19
CA LEU A 96 19.97 -10.72 10.57
C LEU A 96 18.72 -10.60 9.68
N LYS A 97 17.60 -10.25 10.30
CA LYS A 97 16.35 -9.96 9.57
C LYS A 97 16.50 -8.68 8.75
N SER A 98 15.75 -8.57 7.67
CA SER A 98 15.74 -7.40 6.77
C SER A 98 15.56 -6.08 7.54
N ASP A 99 14.59 -6.03 8.46
CA ASP A 99 14.30 -4.79 9.22
C ASP A 99 15.47 -4.38 10.13
N THR A 100 16.21 -5.33 10.69
CA THR A 100 17.40 -5.05 11.49
C THR A 100 18.52 -4.47 10.65
N ALA A 101 18.76 -5.04 9.45
CA ALA A 101 19.77 -4.52 8.52
C ALA A 101 19.42 -3.10 8.03
N LEU A 102 18.14 -2.88 7.73
CA LEU A 102 17.63 -1.54 7.33
C LEU A 102 17.83 -0.53 8.46
N GLY A 103 17.43 -0.86 9.70
CA GLY A 103 17.61 0.02 10.87
C GLY A 103 19.07 0.34 11.19
N LEU A 104 19.99 -0.65 11.02
CA LEU A 104 21.42 -0.44 11.24
C LEU A 104 22.00 0.56 10.23
N ILE A 105 21.70 0.39 8.94
CA ILE A 105 22.17 1.32 7.89
C ILE A 105 21.53 2.68 8.03
N LEU A 106 20.23 2.76 8.36
CA LEU A 106 19.56 4.01 8.66
C LEU A 106 20.30 4.79 9.74
N SER A 107 20.56 4.16 10.89
CA SER A 107 21.20 4.81 12.04
C SER A 107 22.64 5.24 11.73
N LEU A 108 23.41 4.38 11.05
CA LEU A 108 24.81 4.68 10.70
C LEU A 108 24.92 5.85 9.73
N PHE A 109 24.18 5.80 8.62
CA PHE A 109 24.24 6.83 7.59
C PHE A 109 23.60 8.14 8.06
N PHE A 110 22.50 8.06 8.82
CA PHE A 110 21.91 9.25 9.42
C PHE A 110 22.87 9.95 10.39
N GLY A 111 23.47 9.19 11.30
CA GLY A 111 24.45 9.73 12.26
C GLY A 111 25.64 10.37 11.55
N PHE A 112 26.19 9.69 10.54
CA PHE A 112 27.29 10.21 9.74
C PHE A 112 26.88 11.45 8.91
N GLY A 113 25.68 11.41 8.30
CA GLY A 113 25.13 12.55 7.56
C GLY A 113 24.93 13.77 8.45
N MET A 114 24.36 13.60 9.65
CA MET A 114 24.19 14.69 10.62
C MET A 114 25.51 15.26 11.13
N LEU A 115 26.52 14.41 11.33
CA LEU A 115 27.87 14.85 11.67
C LEU A 115 28.45 15.75 10.57
N LEU A 116 28.34 15.33 9.31
CA LEU A 116 28.82 16.13 8.17
C LEU A 116 28.05 17.44 8.03
N LEU A 117 26.75 17.42 8.17
CA LEU A 117 25.92 18.64 8.11
C LEU A 117 26.29 19.62 9.24
N THR A 118 26.51 19.12 10.45
CA THR A 118 26.95 19.93 11.59
C THR A 118 28.35 20.55 11.34
N PHE A 119 29.25 19.77 10.71
CA PHE A 119 30.58 20.28 10.31
C PHE A 119 30.46 21.38 9.26
N ILE A 120 29.59 21.19 8.24
CA ILE A 120 29.34 22.20 7.21
C ILE A 120 28.80 23.49 7.83
N GLN A 121 27.83 23.39 8.75
CA GLN A 121 27.20 24.55 9.41
C GLN A 121 28.19 25.41 10.23
N LYS A 122 29.31 24.86 10.63
CA LYS A 122 30.36 25.61 11.34
C LYS A 122 31.37 26.36 10.41
N GLN A 123 31.32 26.07 9.11
CA GLN A 123 32.20 26.75 8.16
C GLN A 123 31.65 28.13 7.81
N PRO A 124 32.50 29.18 7.64
CA PRO A 124 32.04 30.50 7.30
C PRO A 124 31.70 30.63 5.80
N ASN A 125 30.74 29.82 5.32
CA ASN A 125 30.30 29.82 3.93
C ASN A 125 28.81 30.17 3.86
N ALA A 126 28.45 31.29 3.23
CA ALA A 126 27.06 31.72 3.06
C ALA A 126 26.21 30.71 2.28
N ASN A 127 26.85 29.86 1.47
CA ASN A 127 26.14 28.82 0.70
C ASN A 127 25.64 27.66 1.54
N GLN A 128 26.04 27.52 2.81
CA GLN A 128 25.54 26.43 3.70
C GLN A 128 24.07 26.58 4.13
N ALA A 129 23.58 27.85 4.17
CA ALA A 129 22.23 28.16 4.63
C ALA A 129 21.19 27.44 3.73
N GLY A 130 20.38 26.53 4.29
CA GLY A 130 19.31 25.83 3.60
C GLY A 130 19.65 24.42 3.11
N LEU A 131 20.79 23.81 3.48
CA LEU A 131 21.00 22.38 3.30
C LEU A 131 20.06 21.53 4.18
N ASP A 132 19.62 22.09 5.29
CA ASP A 132 18.56 21.52 6.14
C ASP A 132 17.22 21.37 5.42
N LYS A 133 16.98 22.13 4.34
CA LYS A 133 15.78 21.98 3.50
C LYS A 133 15.65 20.60 2.87
N TYR A 134 16.75 19.91 2.61
CA TYR A 134 16.71 18.54 2.14
C TYR A 134 16.18 17.56 3.20
N LEU A 135 16.27 17.88 4.49
CA LEU A 135 15.68 17.09 5.57
C LEU A 135 14.15 17.17 5.57
N PHE A 136 13.62 18.37 5.36
CA PHE A 136 12.19 18.67 5.50
C PHE A 136 11.48 18.80 4.15
N GLY A 137 12.22 18.89 3.04
CA GLY A 137 11.71 19.12 1.70
C GLY A 137 11.20 20.56 1.52
N GLN A 138 11.21 21.03 0.30
CA GLN A 138 10.68 22.33 -0.06
C GLN A 138 10.10 22.31 -1.49
N ALA A 139 8.94 21.69 -1.66
CA ALA A 139 8.27 21.62 -2.97
C ALA A 139 8.03 23.00 -3.60
N ALA A 140 7.89 24.06 -2.80
CA ALA A 140 7.71 25.43 -3.27
C ALA A 140 8.91 26.00 -4.05
N THR A 141 10.09 25.38 -3.96
CA THR A 141 11.30 25.81 -4.69
C THR A 141 11.56 25.03 -5.97
N LEU A 142 10.65 24.13 -6.35
CA LEU A 142 10.75 23.37 -7.61
C LEU A 142 10.75 24.30 -8.82
N VAL A 143 11.69 24.06 -9.71
CA VAL A 143 11.78 24.74 -11.01
C VAL A 143 11.39 23.78 -12.14
N GLU A 144 11.13 24.33 -13.31
CA GLU A 144 10.67 23.55 -14.47
C GLU A 144 11.68 22.47 -14.88
N SER A 145 12.98 22.74 -14.77
CA SER A 145 14.04 21.76 -15.03
C SER A 145 13.95 20.53 -14.13
N ASP A 146 13.56 20.71 -12.86
CA ASP A 146 13.38 19.61 -11.91
C ASP A 146 12.20 18.73 -12.33
N VAL A 147 11.09 19.35 -12.79
CA VAL A 147 9.91 18.62 -13.28
C VAL A 147 10.26 17.82 -14.53
N TRP A 148 11.03 18.38 -15.47
CA TRP A 148 11.50 17.65 -16.64
C TRP A 148 12.41 16.48 -16.25
N LEU A 149 13.32 16.65 -15.30
CA LEU A 149 14.17 15.58 -14.78
C LEU A 149 13.28 14.46 -14.16
N MET A 150 12.32 14.82 -13.32
CA MET A 150 11.38 13.87 -12.72
C MET A 150 10.56 13.13 -13.78
N ALA A 151 10.10 13.84 -14.82
CA ALA A 151 9.34 13.24 -15.92
C ALA A 151 10.18 12.24 -16.72
N ILE A 152 11.42 12.58 -17.07
CA ILE A 152 12.34 11.71 -17.81
C ILE A 152 12.66 10.46 -16.99
N VAL A 153 13.00 10.61 -15.71
CA VAL A 153 13.31 9.46 -14.84
C VAL A 153 12.08 8.60 -14.63
N THR A 154 10.91 9.21 -14.44
CA THR A 154 9.63 8.46 -14.31
C THR A 154 9.33 7.67 -15.58
N ALA A 155 9.50 8.28 -16.76
CA ALA A 155 9.30 7.61 -18.05
C ALA A 155 10.30 6.46 -18.25
N ALA A 156 11.57 6.65 -17.87
CA ALA A 156 12.58 5.59 -17.92
C ALA A 156 12.24 4.44 -16.95
N CYS A 157 11.83 4.75 -15.71
CA CYS A 157 11.37 3.75 -14.75
C CYS A 157 10.17 2.95 -15.28
N LEU A 158 9.17 3.65 -15.84
CA LEU A 158 7.99 3.01 -16.42
C LEU A 158 8.35 2.14 -17.62
N PHE A 159 9.20 2.62 -18.51
CA PHE A 159 9.67 1.86 -19.68
C PHE A 159 10.35 0.54 -19.27
N VAL A 160 11.30 0.61 -18.33
CA VAL A 160 11.99 -0.59 -17.85
C VAL A 160 11.04 -1.50 -17.07
N LEU A 161 10.12 -0.93 -16.28
CA LEU A 161 9.13 -1.71 -15.55
C LEU A 161 8.21 -2.49 -16.52
N LEU A 162 7.81 -1.89 -17.63
CA LEU A 162 7.00 -2.55 -18.65
C LEU A 162 7.82 -3.62 -19.40
N LEU A 163 9.09 -3.33 -19.71
CA LEU A 163 10.00 -4.25 -20.39
C LEU A 163 10.24 -5.53 -19.57
N PHE A 164 10.52 -5.38 -18.28
CA PHE A 164 10.80 -6.48 -17.36
C PHE A 164 9.59 -6.87 -16.50
N TRP A 165 8.36 -6.57 -16.95
CA TRP A 165 7.15 -6.79 -16.16
C TRP A 165 6.98 -8.23 -15.69
N LYS A 166 7.24 -9.19 -16.57
CA LYS A 166 7.10 -10.63 -16.30
C LYS A 166 8.10 -11.08 -15.25
N GLU A 167 9.36 -10.67 -15.40
CA GLU A 167 10.46 -11.01 -14.52
C GLU A 167 10.24 -10.43 -13.12
N PHE A 168 9.83 -9.18 -13.03
CA PHE A 168 9.49 -8.53 -11.77
C PHE A 168 8.34 -9.23 -11.07
N LYS A 169 7.30 -9.60 -11.81
CA LYS A 169 6.14 -10.29 -11.27
C LYS A 169 6.53 -11.66 -10.71
N ILE A 170 7.27 -12.47 -11.45
CA ILE A 170 7.68 -13.81 -11.01
C ILE A 170 8.58 -13.70 -9.77
N LEU A 171 9.58 -12.81 -9.80
CA LEU A 171 10.50 -12.60 -8.68
C LEU A 171 9.78 -12.19 -7.38
N LEU A 172 8.72 -11.41 -7.48
CA LEU A 172 7.96 -10.95 -6.30
C LEU A 172 7.15 -12.07 -5.63
N PHE A 173 6.67 -13.03 -6.41
CA PHE A 173 5.83 -14.12 -5.89
C PHE A 173 6.64 -15.36 -5.52
N ASP A 174 7.67 -15.70 -6.31
CA ASP A 174 8.50 -16.87 -6.08
C ASP A 174 9.92 -16.65 -6.65
N ALA A 175 10.85 -16.29 -5.75
CA ALA A 175 12.25 -16.06 -6.11
C ALA A 175 12.98 -17.36 -6.49
N ASP A 176 12.62 -18.49 -5.89
CA ASP A 176 13.27 -19.76 -6.18
C ASP A 176 12.78 -20.34 -7.51
N TYR A 177 11.50 -20.22 -7.80
CA TYR A 177 10.96 -20.55 -9.12
C TYR A 177 11.60 -19.69 -10.22
N THR A 178 11.84 -18.39 -9.95
CA THR A 178 12.52 -17.50 -10.91
C THR A 178 13.92 -17.99 -11.25
N LYS A 179 14.66 -18.55 -10.27
CA LYS A 179 15.99 -19.15 -10.50
C LYS A 179 15.91 -20.42 -11.35
N THR A 180 14.91 -21.27 -11.12
CA THR A 180 14.73 -22.51 -11.91
C THR A 180 14.41 -22.24 -13.37
N LEU A 181 13.77 -21.09 -13.67
CA LEU A 181 13.54 -20.63 -15.04
C LEU A 181 14.80 -20.04 -15.72
N GLY A 182 15.95 -20.00 -15.03
CA GLY A 182 17.21 -19.48 -15.56
C GLY A 182 17.38 -17.96 -15.51
N PHE A 183 16.45 -17.22 -14.87
CA PHE A 183 16.60 -15.77 -14.73
C PHE A 183 17.63 -15.40 -13.66
N ASN A 184 18.41 -14.35 -13.93
CA ASN A 184 19.32 -13.78 -12.95
C ASN A 184 18.55 -12.94 -11.93
N THR A 185 18.11 -13.60 -10.86
CA THR A 185 17.32 -12.95 -9.79
C THR A 185 18.07 -11.79 -9.12
N LYS A 186 19.41 -11.87 -9.02
CA LYS A 186 20.21 -10.77 -8.45
C LYS A 186 20.16 -9.52 -9.32
N PHE A 187 20.26 -9.68 -10.64
CA PHE A 187 20.17 -8.55 -11.57
C PHE A 187 18.80 -7.88 -11.49
N ILE A 188 17.71 -8.67 -11.56
CA ILE A 188 16.34 -8.16 -11.50
C ILE A 188 16.07 -7.46 -10.16
N ASP A 189 16.59 -8.01 -9.06
CA ASP A 189 16.45 -7.44 -7.72
C ASP A 189 17.23 -6.11 -7.57
N ILE A 190 18.46 -6.04 -8.11
CA ILE A 190 19.25 -4.80 -8.13
C ILE A 190 18.53 -3.75 -8.97
N LEU A 191 17.98 -4.11 -10.12
CA LEU A 191 17.31 -3.20 -11.03
C LEU A 191 16.09 -2.52 -10.36
N ILE A 192 15.18 -3.30 -9.76
CA ILE A 192 14.03 -2.75 -9.02
C ILE A 192 14.51 -1.84 -7.88
N THR A 193 15.50 -2.28 -7.13
CA THR A 193 15.97 -1.53 -5.97
C THR A 193 16.61 -0.22 -6.40
N THR A 194 17.37 -0.20 -7.50
CA THR A 194 17.94 1.02 -8.07
C THR A 194 16.87 2.02 -8.47
N PHE A 195 15.76 1.58 -9.08
CA PHE A 195 14.65 2.47 -9.38
C PHE A 195 13.94 3.00 -8.14
N ILE A 196 13.81 2.19 -7.09
CA ILE A 196 13.27 2.68 -5.82
C ILE A 196 14.20 3.75 -5.24
N VAL A 197 15.52 3.55 -5.25
CA VAL A 197 16.51 4.55 -4.81
C VAL A 197 16.40 5.85 -5.63
N LEU A 198 16.31 5.73 -6.96
CA LEU A 198 16.12 6.88 -7.86
C LEU A 198 14.85 7.67 -7.51
N ALA A 199 13.73 7.00 -7.33
CA ALA A 199 12.48 7.67 -6.97
C ALA A 199 12.55 8.36 -5.60
N ILE A 200 13.22 7.73 -4.63
CA ILE A 200 13.42 8.31 -3.29
C ILE A 200 14.30 9.56 -3.40
N VAL A 201 15.42 9.47 -4.11
CA VAL A 201 16.36 10.60 -4.26
C VAL A 201 15.69 11.79 -4.94
N LEU A 202 14.90 11.58 -5.99
CA LEU A 202 14.13 12.66 -6.64
C LEU A 202 13.12 13.29 -5.67
N GLY A 203 12.54 12.50 -4.78
CA GLY A 203 11.57 13.00 -3.81
C GLY A 203 12.17 13.76 -2.62
N LEU A 204 13.47 13.60 -2.34
CA LEU A 204 14.12 14.28 -1.22
C LEU A 204 14.01 15.81 -1.31
N GLN A 205 14.14 16.38 -2.50
CA GLN A 205 14.06 17.81 -2.73
C GLN A 205 12.64 18.36 -2.47
N THR A 206 11.61 17.60 -2.81
CA THR A 206 10.20 18.02 -2.72
C THR A 206 9.59 17.79 -1.36
N VAL A 207 9.66 16.54 -0.89
CA VAL A 207 8.97 16.06 0.31
C VAL A 207 9.92 16.02 1.52
N GLY A 208 11.21 15.83 1.27
CA GLY A 208 12.25 15.70 2.29
C GLY A 208 12.46 14.26 2.77
N VAL A 209 13.58 14.06 3.46
CA VAL A 209 14.05 12.75 3.94
C VAL A 209 13.02 12.09 4.86
N VAL A 210 12.48 12.87 5.80
CA VAL A 210 11.59 12.34 6.87
C VAL A 210 10.24 11.87 6.33
N LEU A 211 9.73 12.52 5.29
CA LEU A 211 8.39 12.25 4.76
C LEU A 211 8.38 11.33 3.54
N MET A 212 9.57 11.06 2.97
CA MET A 212 9.68 10.32 1.72
C MET A 212 9.25 8.86 1.84
N SER A 213 9.49 8.23 3.00
CA SER A 213 9.03 6.86 3.28
C SER A 213 7.51 6.74 3.23
N ALA A 214 6.81 7.72 3.80
CA ALA A 214 5.35 7.76 3.76
C ALA A 214 4.83 7.93 2.31
N MET A 215 5.47 8.82 1.53
CA MET A 215 5.10 9.05 0.13
C MET A 215 5.30 7.81 -0.75
N LEU A 216 6.32 7.00 -0.45
CA LEU A 216 6.56 5.72 -1.13
C LEU A 216 5.53 4.65 -0.75
N LEU A 217 5.22 4.53 0.54
CA LEU A 217 4.45 3.40 1.06
C LEU A 217 2.94 3.64 1.08
N ALA A 218 2.49 4.86 1.41
CA ALA A 218 1.08 5.14 1.64
C ALA A 218 0.20 4.88 0.40
N PRO A 219 0.52 5.38 -0.81
CA PRO A 219 -0.28 5.11 -2.00
C PRO A 219 -0.34 3.62 -2.35
N ALA A 220 0.80 2.92 -2.18
CA ALA A 220 0.90 1.49 -2.43
C ALA A 220 0.11 0.66 -1.42
N ALA A 221 0.16 1.02 -0.13
CA ALA A 221 -0.62 0.39 0.93
C ALA A 221 -2.13 0.60 0.74
N ALA A 222 -2.54 1.81 0.33
CA ALA A 222 -3.90 2.11 -0.04
C ALA A 222 -4.38 1.21 -1.21
N ALA A 223 -3.62 1.16 -2.31
CA ALA A 223 -3.92 0.36 -3.49
C ALA A 223 -4.01 -1.14 -3.18
N ARG A 224 -3.16 -1.64 -2.28
CA ARG A 224 -3.16 -3.05 -1.86
C ARG A 224 -4.47 -3.49 -1.22
N GLN A 225 -5.22 -2.58 -0.61
CA GLN A 225 -6.52 -2.90 -0.03
C GLN A 225 -7.57 -3.23 -1.11
N TRP A 226 -7.49 -2.58 -2.27
CA TRP A 226 -8.50 -2.68 -3.32
C TRP A 226 -8.34 -3.91 -4.23
N THR A 227 -7.11 -4.44 -4.34
CA THR A 227 -6.84 -5.50 -5.32
C THR A 227 -5.82 -6.54 -4.83
N ASN A 228 -5.92 -7.75 -5.38
CA ASN A 228 -4.93 -8.80 -5.22
C ASN A 228 -4.04 -8.94 -6.48
N SER A 229 -4.34 -8.26 -7.57
CA SER A 229 -3.55 -8.25 -8.80
C SER A 229 -2.44 -7.22 -8.74
N LEU A 230 -1.20 -7.60 -9.07
CA LEU A 230 -0.05 -6.67 -9.09
C LEU A 230 -0.25 -5.52 -10.07
N SER A 231 -0.75 -5.81 -11.29
CA SER A 231 -0.93 -4.79 -12.32
C SER A 231 -1.90 -3.70 -11.88
N VAL A 232 -3.05 -4.11 -11.32
CA VAL A 232 -4.05 -3.17 -10.81
C VAL A 232 -3.53 -2.42 -9.58
N MET A 233 -2.75 -3.09 -8.72
CA MET A 233 -2.14 -2.46 -7.54
C MET A 233 -1.17 -1.35 -7.94
N VAL A 234 -0.28 -1.61 -8.89
CA VAL A 234 0.71 -0.62 -9.39
C VAL A 234 0.00 0.57 -10.03
N PHE A 235 -1.02 0.32 -10.84
CA PHE A 235 -1.82 1.38 -11.48
C PHE A 235 -2.57 2.24 -10.45
N LEU A 236 -3.28 1.61 -9.51
CA LEU A 236 -3.99 2.33 -8.44
C LEU A 236 -3.03 3.11 -7.53
N ALA A 237 -1.87 2.54 -7.22
CA ALA A 237 -0.86 3.20 -6.40
C ALA A 237 -0.30 4.45 -7.10
N ALA A 238 -0.06 4.39 -8.41
CA ALA A 238 0.33 5.55 -9.20
C ALA A 238 -0.75 6.65 -9.17
N ILE A 239 -2.01 6.28 -9.32
CA ILE A 239 -3.16 7.21 -9.25
C ILE A 239 -3.27 7.83 -7.86
N PHE A 240 -3.25 7.04 -6.79
CA PHE A 240 -3.35 7.56 -5.43
C PHE A 240 -2.17 8.46 -5.07
N GLY A 241 -0.96 8.11 -5.53
CA GLY A 241 0.23 8.95 -5.37
C GLY A 241 0.10 10.28 -6.11
N ALA A 242 -0.30 10.25 -7.38
CA ALA A 242 -0.52 11.47 -8.18
C ALA A 242 -1.59 12.37 -7.56
N PHE A 243 -2.72 11.80 -7.15
CA PHE A 243 -3.77 12.58 -6.48
C PHE A 243 -3.33 13.14 -5.13
N SER A 244 -2.51 12.40 -4.37
CA SER A 244 -1.94 12.92 -3.13
C SER A 244 -1.07 14.16 -3.40
N GLY A 245 -0.28 14.14 -4.47
CA GLY A 245 0.50 15.29 -4.92
C GLY A 245 -0.38 16.48 -5.30
N VAL A 246 -1.37 16.27 -6.17
CA VAL A 246 -2.28 17.33 -6.66
C VAL A 246 -3.10 17.94 -5.53
N PHE A 247 -3.81 17.11 -4.75
CA PHE A 247 -4.66 17.61 -3.66
C PHE A 247 -3.84 18.21 -2.51
N GLY A 248 -2.67 17.61 -2.20
CA GLY A 248 -1.77 18.15 -1.21
C GLY A 248 -1.25 19.55 -1.59
N THR A 249 -0.87 19.74 -2.85
CA THR A 249 -0.47 21.05 -3.38
C THR A 249 -1.64 22.04 -3.38
N ALA A 250 -2.85 21.61 -3.77
CA ALA A 250 -4.03 22.44 -3.76
C ALA A 250 -4.38 22.98 -2.36
N ILE A 251 -4.34 22.10 -1.36
CA ILE A 251 -4.61 22.46 0.04
C ILE A 251 -3.50 23.40 0.57
N SER A 252 -2.22 23.09 0.29
CA SER A 252 -1.10 23.92 0.68
C SER A 252 -1.17 25.32 0.07
N ALA A 253 -1.54 25.42 -1.21
CA ALA A 253 -1.68 26.70 -1.91
C ALA A 253 -2.89 27.55 -1.45
N SER A 254 -3.90 26.93 -0.83
CA SER A 254 -5.09 27.62 -0.34
C SER A 254 -4.90 28.35 0.98
N GLN A 255 -3.80 28.07 1.71
CA GLN A 255 -3.51 28.68 3.00
C GLN A 255 -2.05 29.16 3.07
N ASN A 256 -1.86 30.33 3.67
CA ASN A 256 -0.52 30.89 3.87
C ASN A 256 0.26 30.07 4.92
N ASN A 257 1.55 29.89 4.70
CA ASN A 257 2.51 29.23 5.61
C ASN A 257 2.33 27.71 5.82
N LEU A 258 1.58 27.01 4.97
CA LEU A 258 1.56 25.55 4.98
C LEU A 258 2.68 24.96 4.12
N SER A 259 3.53 24.12 4.71
CA SER A 259 4.54 23.37 3.96
C SER A 259 3.89 22.30 3.10
N THR A 260 4.18 22.29 1.80
CA THR A 260 3.55 21.40 0.82
C THR A 260 3.86 19.91 1.08
N GLY A 261 5.10 19.57 1.47
CA GLY A 261 5.52 18.19 1.73
C GLY A 261 4.65 17.48 2.79
N PRO A 262 4.55 18.00 4.01
CA PRO A 262 3.70 17.41 5.05
C PRO A 262 2.23 17.30 4.66
N VAL A 263 1.69 18.29 3.93
CA VAL A 263 0.28 18.26 3.48
C VAL A 263 0.06 17.11 2.48
N ILE A 264 0.97 16.91 1.53
CA ILE A 264 0.91 15.78 0.58
C ILE A 264 0.87 14.44 1.34
N VAL A 265 1.71 14.30 2.36
CA VAL A 265 1.76 13.05 3.15
C VAL A 265 0.50 12.84 3.98
N ILE A 266 -0.09 13.91 4.53
CA ILE A 266 -1.38 13.83 5.23
C ILE A 266 -2.48 13.37 4.26
N VAL A 267 -2.55 13.94 3.05
CA VAL A 267 -3.51 13.53 2.02
C VAL A 267 -3.31 12.06 1.62
N ALA A 268 -2.05 11.62 1.43
CA ALA A 268 -1.74 10.22 1.19
C ALA A 268 -2.21 9.31 2.34
N GLY A 269 -2.02 9.75 3.59
CA GLY A 269 -2.54 9.07 4.79
C GLY A 269 -4.07 8.98 4.81
N VAL A 270 -4.77 10.03 4.38
CA VAL A 270 -6.24 10.00 4.24
C VAL A 270 -6.67 8.96 3.20
N PHE A 271 -5.98 8.86 2.05
CA PHE A 271 -6.25 7.80 1.08
C PHE A 271 -6.07 6.40 1.68
N VAL A 272 -5.05 6.18 2.52
CA VAL A 272 -4.87 4.91 3.23
C VAL A 272 -6.04 4.63 4.16
N LEU A 273 -6.45 5.59 5.00
CA LEU A 273 -7.55 5.43 5.94
C LEU A 273 -8.87 5.13 5.22
N VAL A 274 -9.20 5.89 4.16
CA VAL A 274 -10.38 5.65 3.33
C VAL A 274 -10.33 4.26 2.70
N SER A 275 -9.17 3.87 2.14
CA SER A 275 -8.99 2.56 1.55
C SER A 275 -9.15 1.43 2.57
N PHE A 276 -8.65 1.62 3.81
CA PHE A 276 -8.75 0.63 4.87
C PHE A 276 -10.18 0.42 5.35
N ILE A 277 -11.01 1.47 5.32
CA ILE A 277 -12.41 1.41 5.73
C ILE A 277 -13.28 0.86 4.60
N PHE A 278 -13.19 1.43 3.39
CA PHE A 278 -14.15 1.26 2.30
C PHE A 278 -13.75 0.26 1.22
N SER A 279 -12.55 -0.33 1.28
CA SER A 279 -12.13 -1.27 0.24
C SER A 279 -13.01 -2.53 0.20
N PRO A 280 -13.48 -2.97 -1.00
CA PRO A 280 -14.34 -4.14 -1.14
C PRO A 280 -13.62 -5.46 -0.82
N ASN A 281 -12.30 -5.55 -1.02
CA ASN A 281 -11.56 -6.80 -0.82
C ASN A 281 -11.10 -6.99 0.63
N ARG A 282 -10.54 -5.95 1.26
CA ARG A 282 -9.91 -6.02 2.59
C ARG A 282 -10.42 -4.98 3.57
N GLY A 283 -11.33 -4.11 3.16
CA GLY A 283 -11.87 -3.04 4.00
C GLY A 283 -12.64 -3.56 5.20
N LEU A 284 -12.53 -2.84 6.33
CA LEU A 284 -13.16 -3.21 7.58
C LEU A 284 -14.67 -3.32 7.47
N LEU A 285 -15.33 -2.38 6.78
CA LEU A 285 -16.77 -2.38 6.59
C LEU A 285 -17.25 -3.61 5.83
N PHE A 286 -16.60 -3.94 4.69
CA PHE A 286 -16.98 -5.11 3.89
C PHE A 286 -16.63 -6.42 4.58
N LYS A 287 -15.55 -6.45 5.38
CA LYS A 287 -15.22 -7.61 6.23
C LYS A 287 -16.33 -7.85 7.26
N GLN A 288 -16.81 -6.79 7.92
CA GLN A 288 -17.90 -6.87 8.89
C GLN A 288 -19.20 -7.36 8.24
N ILE A 289 -19.57 -6.77 7.09
CA ILE A 289 -20.75 -7.17 6.33
C ILE A 289 -20.67 -8.64 5.92
N ARG A 290 -19.52 -9.09 5.38
CA ARG A 290 -19.30 -10.51 5.03
C ARG A 290 -19.37 -11.42 6.25
N PHE A 291 -18.80 -11.02 7.38
CA PHE A 291 -18.84 -11.78 8.62
C PHE A 291 -20.29 -11.96 9.11
N ILE A 292 -21.09 -10.90 9.13
CA ILE A 292 -22.50 -10.95 9.51
C ILE A 292 -23.29 -11.84 8.54
N LYS A 293 -23.06 -11.71 7.23
CA LYS A 293 -23.70 -12.52 6.21
C LYS A 293 -23.34 -14.01 6.37
N ASN A 294 -22.05 -14.33 6.46
CA ASN A 294 -21.59 -15.70 6.62
C ASN A 294 -22.11 -16.35 7.93
N ARG A 295 -22.12 -15.57 9.03
CA ARG A 295 -22.69 -16.04 10.30
C ARG A 295 -24.18 -16.39 10.17
N ARG A 296 -24.96 -15.56 9.44
CA ARG A 296 -26.37 -15.83 9.16
C ARG A 296 -26.55 -17.08 8.29
N ASP A 297 -25.74 -17.21 7.24
CA ASP A 297 -25.82 -18.37 6.34
C ASP A 297 -25.44 -19.68 7.06
N LEU A 298 -24.40 -19.65 7.91
CA LEU A 298 -24.05 -20.77 8.78
C LEU A 298 -25.15 -21.13 9.78
N GLN A 299 -25.82 -20.13 10.37
CA GLN A 299 -26.96 -20.39 11.26
C GLN A 299 -28.13 -21.04 10.52
N LEU A 300 -28.44 -20.58 9.30
CA LEU A 300 -29.45 -21.22 8.45
C LEU A 300 -29.12 -22.68 8.14
N GLN A 301 -27.87 -22.95 7.72
CA GLN A 301 -27.41 -24.30 7.43
C GLN A 301 -27.50 -25.22 8.67
N LYS A 302 -27.01 -24.74 9.83
CA LYS A 302 -27.07 -25.48 11.09
C LYS A 302 -28.51 -25.77 11.51
N THR A 303 -29.41 -24.80 11.38
CA THR A 303 -30.84 -24.98 11.71
C THR A 303 -31.47 -26.01 10.76
N LEU A 304 -31.19 -25.91 9.46
CA LEU A 304 -31.71 -26.83 8.47
C LEU A 304 -31.18 -28.26 8.65
N SER A 305 -29.89 -28.45 8.96
CA SER A 305 -29.29 -29.76 9.27
C SER A 305 -29.89 -30.37 10.54
N PHE A 306 -30.16 -29.56 11.57
CA PHE A 306 -30.82 -30.01 12.78
C PHE A 306 -32.27 -30.47 12.51
N MET A 307 -33.01 -29.68 11.71
CA MET A 307 -34.37 -30.06 11.28
C MET A 307 -34.36 -31.35 10.45
N PHE A 308 -33.36 -31.54 9.58
CA PHE A 308 -33.20 -32.77 8.82
C PHE A 308 -32.97 -33.97 9.73
N HIS A 309 -32.08 -33.86 10.72
CA HIS A 309 -31.79 -34.95 11.63
C HIS A 309 -33.05 -35.39 12.44
N ILE A 310 -33.92 -34.43 12.78
CA ILE A 310 -35.22 -34.75 13.43
C ILE A 310 -36.16 -35.42 12.43
N ALA A 311 -36.23 -34.92 11.20
CA ALA A 311 -37.14 -35.44 10.19
C ALA A 311 -36.73 -36.85 9.71
N GLU A 312 -35.44 -37.15 9.65
CA GLU A 312 -34.87 -38.44 9.24
C GLU A 312 -35.31 -39.60 10.18
N THR A 313 -35.63 -39.30 11.44
CA THR A 313 -36.09 -40.30 12.40
C THR A 313 -37.54 -40.79 12.16
N HIS A 314 -38.24 -40.15 11.19
CA HIS A 314 -39.63 -40.46 10.86
C HIS A 314 -39.75 -40.97 9.41
N GLU A 315 -40.57 -41.95 9.16
CA GLU A 315 -40.81 -42.53 7.82
C GLU A 315 -41.41 -41.51 6.82
N ASN A 316 -42.07 -40.46 7.32
CA ASN A 316 -42.71 -39.43 6.50
C ASN A 316 -41.92 -38.11 6.61
N ILE A 317 -41.30 -37.68 5.51
CA ILE A 317 -40.50 -36.46 5.38
C ILE A 317 -41.28 -35.18 5.78
N SER A 318 -42.59 -35.16 5.51
CA SER A 318 -43.48 -34.04 5.79
C SER A 318 -44.12 -34.08 7.17
N HIS A 319 -43.66 -34.96 8.08
CA HIS A 319 -44.22 -35.05 9.43
C HIS A 319 -44.03 -33.70 10.19
N PRO A 320 -45.14 -33.14 10.74
CA PRO A 320 -45.05 -31.84 11.41
C PRO A 320 -44.44 -31.96 12.82
N HIS A 321 -43.46 -31.11 13.13
CA HIS A 321 -42.75 -31.05 14.41
C HIS A 321 -43.02 -29.74 15.14
N ALA A 322 -43.07 -29.77 16.47
CA ALA A 322 -43.29 -28.55 17.27
C ALA A 322 -42.09 -27.60 17.21
N ILE A 323 -42.32 -26.29 17.01
CA ILE A 323 -41.27 -25.26 17.00
C ILE A 323 -40.51 -25.23 18.33
N LYS A 324 -41.12 -25.65 19.45
CA LYS A 324 -40.44 -25.71 20.76
C LYS A 324 -39.17 -26.56 20.76
N ILE A 325 -39.11 -27.59 19.91
CA ILE A 325 -37.93 -28.46 19.78
C ILE A 325 -36.73 -27.66 19.27
N LEU A 326 -36.96 -26.72 18.37
CA LEU A 326 -35.92 -25.90 17.81
C LEU A 326 -35.34 -24.89 18.85
N ASN A 327 -36.11 -24.50 19.86
CA ASN A 327 -35.64 -23.58 20.92
C ASN A 327 -34.53 -24.20 21.79
N ASN A 328 -34.45 -25.53 21.86
CA ASN A 328 -33.39 -26.24 22.58
C ASN A 328 -32.08 -26.36 21.79
N PHE A 329 -32.07 -25.93 20.54
CA PHE A 329 -30.87 -25.98 19.68
C PHE A 329 -30.04 -24.71 19.83
N GLN A 330 -28.79 -24.86 20.24
CA GLN A 330 -27.83 -23.76 20.34
C GLN A 330 -27.49 -23.22 18.94
N GLY A 331 -28.19 -22.24 18.48
CA GLY A 331 -27.98 -21.65 17.13
C GLY A 331 -29.30 -21.36 16.43
N PHE A 332 -30.40 -21.77 17.00
CA PHE A 332 -31.73 -21.43 16.49
C PHE A 332 -32.06 -19.97 16.80
N THR A 333 -32.54 -19.25 15.78
CA THR A 333 -33.13 -17.94 15.92
C THR A 333 -34.46 -17.89 15.16
N LYS A 334 -35.44 -17.15 15.64
CA LYS A 334 -36.70 -16.94 14.91
C LYS A 334 -36.48 -16.40 13.50
N GLY A 335 -35.41 -15.59 13.31
CA GLY A 335 -35.02 -15.07 12.00
C GLY A 335 -34.44 -16.13 11.06
N SER A 336 -33.83 -17.23 11.57
CA SER A 336 -33.37 -18.33 10.73
C SER A 336 -34.57 -19.14 10.21
N LEU A 337 -35.57 -19.39 11.05
CA LEU A 337 -36.78 -20.10 10.66
C LEU A 337 -37.58 -19.33 9.58
N GLN A 338 -37.76 -18.02 9.78
CA GLN A 338 -38.44 -17.17 8.81
C GLN A 338 -37.77 -17.18 7.44
N LYS A 339 -36.43 -17.14 7.39
CA LYS A 339 -35.69 -17.23 6.14
C LYS A 339 -35.73 -18.59 5.48
N LEU A 340 -35.82 -19.70 6.26
CA LEU A 340 -36.01 -21.03 5.72
C LEU A 340 -37.41 -21.17 5.08
N VAL A 341 -38.42 -20.51 5.65
CA VAL A 341 -39.77 -20.42 5.06
C VAL A 341 -39.73 -19.55 3.79
N GLU A 342 -39.11 -18.39 3.81
CA GLU A 342 -38.95 -17.52 2.62
C GLU A 342 -38.27 -18.27 1.46
N LYS A 343 -37.30 -19.15 1.78
CA LYS A 343 -36.61 -20.01 0.79
C LYS A 343 -37.37 -21.24 0.39
N ASN A 344 -38.59 -21.43 0.89
CA ASN A 344 -39.43 -22.60 0.63
C ASN A 344 -38.85 -23.95 1.08
N TYR A 345 -37.89 -23.93 2.04
CA TYR A 345 -37.33 -25.16 2.61
C TYR A 345 -38.13 -25.72 3.75
N VAL A 346 -38.94 -24.88 4.41
CA VAL A 346 -39.77 -25.24 5.56
C VAL A 346 -41.16 -24.67 5.37
N LYS A 347 -42.19 -25.45 5.69
CA LYS A 347 -43.59 -25.00 5.84
C LYS A 347 -43.90 -24.83 7.32
N LEU A 348 -44.64 -23.77 7.64
CA LEU A 348 -45.15 -23.49 8.98
C LEU A 348 -46.69 -23.63 8.98
N GLU A 349 -47.20 -24.45 9.89
CA GLU A 349 -48.63 -24.57 10.13
C GLU A 349 -48.88 -24.32 11.64
N GLY A 350 -49.25 -23.10 11.97
CA GLY A 350 -49.42 -22.66 13.36
C GLY A 350 -48.13 -22.73 14.18
N THR A 351 -48.06 -23.65 15.15
CA THR A 351 -46.90 -23.90 16.01
C THR A 351 -46.03 -25.08 15.55
N MET A 352 -46.35 -25.63 14.41
CA MET A 352 -45.64 -26.76 13.83
C MET A 352 -44.84 -26.36 12.58
N TRP A 353 -43.74 -27.09 12.33
CA TRP A 353 -42.94 -26.94 11.12
C TRP A 353 -42.76 -28.30 10.44
N SER A 354 -42.67 -28.34 9.13
CA SER A 354 -42.32 -29.53 8.34
C SER A 354 -41.32 -29.13 7.23
N LEU A 355 -40.48 -30.07 6.82
CA LEU A 355 -39.58 -29.88 5.68
C LEU A 355 -40.35 -30.02 4.37
N THR A 356 -40.02 -29.20 3.38
CA THR A 356 -40.45 -29.43 2.00
C THR A 356 -39.53 -30.45 1.33
N GLU A 357 -39.91 -31.00 0.18
CA GLU A 357 -39.03 -31.88 -0.61
C GLU A 357 -37.72 -31.21 -0.97
N GLU A 358 -37.76 -29.94 -1.34
CA GLU A 358 -36.57 -29.14 -1.65
C GLU A 358 -35.70 -28.88 -0.41
N GLY A 359 -36.35 -28.60 0.72
CA GLY A 359 -35.68 -28.46 2.03
C GLY A 359 -34.97 -29.73 2.46
N PHE A 360 -35.63 -30.88 2.31
CA PHE A 360 -35.05 -32.19 2.66
C PHE A 360 -33.84 -32.51 1.78
N LYS A 361 -33.96 -32.37 0.45
CA LYS A 361 -32.86 -32.60 -0.50
C LYS A 361 -31.66 -31.72 -0.23
N THR A 362 -31.91 -30.43 0.06
CA THR A 362 -30.85 -29.48 0.37
C THR A 362 -30.16 -29.81 1.70
N ALA A 363 -30.93 -30.18 2.72
CA ALA A 363 -30.40 -30.55 4.02
C ALA A 363 -29.59 -31.86 3.98
N SER A 364 -30.06 -32.90 3.25
CA SER A 364 -29.33 -34.12 3.02
C SER A 364 -27.99 -33.92 2.36
N ASN A 365 -27.91 -33.05 1.33
CA ASN A 365 -26.66 -32.71 0.67
C ASN A 365 -25.69 -32.01 1.62
N LEU A 366 -26.18 -31.08 2.47
CA LEU A 366 -25.36 -30.39 3.47
C LEU A 366 -24.83 -31.33 4.54
N TYR A 367 -25.65 -32.28 4.98
CA TYR A 367 -25.26 -33.26 5.98
C TYR A 367 -24.17 -34.20 5.44
N ASN A 368 -24.32 -34.72 4.23
CA ASN A 368 -23.31 -35.56 3.57
C ASN A 368 -21.98 -34.86 3.34
N GLN A 369 -22.00 -33.55 3.01
CA GLN A 369 -20.79 -32.75 2.91
C GLN A 369 -20.08 -32.49 4.25
N GLN A 370 -20.84 -32.44 5.36
CA GLN A 370 -20.27 -32.27 6.69
C GLN A 370 -19.65 -33.58 7.23
N THR A 371 -20.20 -34.71 6.93
CA THR A 371 -19.64 -36.03 7.28
C THR A 371 -18.38 -36.35 6.49
N SER A 372 -18.35 -36.07 5.19
CA SER A 372 -17.16 -36.31 4.35
C SER A 372 -15.97 -35.37 4.64
N ASN A 373 -16.18 -34.23 5.29
CA ASN A 373 -15.10 -33.33 5.70
C ASN A 373 -14.52 -33.61 7.11
N ASN A 374 -15.16 -34.55 7.86
CA ASN A 374 -14.73 -34.97 9.20
C ASN A 374 -14.02 -36.35 9.20
N GLU A 375 -13.98 -37.02 8.06
CA GLU A 375 -13.13 -38.17 7.77
C GLU A 375 -11.83 -37.72 7.06
#